data_c65268619df4f3b93b54ec0dd1976905
#
_entry.id   c65268619df4f3b93b54ec0dd1976905
#
_cell.length_a   1.000
_cell.length_b   1.000
_cell.length_c   1.000
_cell.angle_alpha   90.00
_cell.angle_beta   90.00
_cell.angle_gamma   90.00
#
_symmetry.space_group_name_H-M   'P 1'
#
loop_
_entity.id
_entity.type
_entity.pdbx_description
1 polymer ?
#
loop_
_entity_poly.entity_id
_entity_poly.type
_entity_poly.pdbx_seq_one_letter_code
_entity_poly.pdbx_strand_id
1 'polypeptide(L)'
;RGADGGTIVGSERVEQALATFHQSAPDEPGPDSARLRRMAMPVGPDALWTAVLDQLQRDGRVARNGPWLHLPAHTSTLADAESALAARLLPLLAQGAFDPPWVRDLARTQDEPEERVRQLLRKLLRRGDVAQVVKDLFYDRDQVRALARIAADLAAQPAGLNAAVFRDATGLGRKRAIQILEFFDRVGYTRRVRDTHVLRAESAYAAMQADAEPVS
;
A
#
# COMPACT_ATOMS: atom_id res chain seq x y z
N ARG A 1 -11.55 17.19 36.26
CA ARG A 1 -11.44 15.75 36.67
C ARG A 1 -12.42 14.83 35.92
N GLY A 2 -12.54 14.94 34.61
CA GLY A 2 -13.48 14.11 33.81
C GLY A 2 -12.97 13.68 32.43
N ALA A 3 -11.84 14.24 31.97
CA ALA A 3 -11.30 13.92 30.65
C ALA A 3 -10.53 12.58 30.60
N ASP A 4 -9.92 12.19 31.72
CA ASP A 4 -9.07 10.98 31.74
C ASP A 4 -9.85 9.66 31.65
N GLY A 5 -11.03 9.59 32.25
CA GLY A 5 -11.84 8.39 32.24
C GLY A 5 -12.37 7.98 30.85
N GLY A 6 -12.76 8.96 30.04
CA GLY A 6 -13.24 8.72 28.67
C GLY A 6 -12.13 8.25 27.72
N THR A 7 -10.92 8.76 27.91
CA THR A 7 -9.75 8.39 27.10
C THR A 7 -9.26 6.98 27.43
N ILE A 8 -9.24 6.58 28.69
CA ILE A 8 -8.85 5.24 29.13
C ILE A 8 -9.81 4.18 28.58
N VAL A 9 -11.12 4.38 28.75
CA VAL A 9 -12.14 3.46 28.23
C VAL A 9 -12.11 3.40 26.70
N GLY A 10 -11.87 4.53 26.02
CA GLY A 10 -11.69 4.57 24.58
C GLY A 10 -10.49 3.77 24.12
N SER A 11 -9.36 3.89 24.80
CA SER A 11 -8.12 3.15 24.49
C SER A 11 -8.30 1.63 24.61
N GLU A 12 -8.93 1.17 25.68
CA GLU A 12 -9.21 -0.26 25.88
C GLU A 12 -10.15 -0.82 24.81
N ARG A 13 -11.16 -0.06 24.39
CA ARG A 13 -12.08 -0.46 23.31
C ARG A 13 -11.37 -0.55 21.96
N VAL A 14 -10.44 0.34 21.66
CA VAL A 14 -9.65 0.30 20.42
C VAL A 14 -8.78 -0.95 20.39
N GLU A 15 -8.06 -1.23 21.46
CA GLU A 15 -7.20 -2.43 21.55
C GLU A 15 -8.04 -3.72 21.46
N GLN A 16 -9.17 -3.77 22.14
CA GLN A 16 -10.07 -4.92 22.08
C GLN A 16 -10.65 -5.11 20.68
N ALA A 17 -11.04 -4.04 20.00
CA ALA A 17 -11.53 -4.11 18.62
C ALA A 17 -10.47 -4.62 17.66
N LEU A 18 -9.22 -4.17 17.80
CA LEU A 18 -8.10 -4.67 17.02
C LEU A 18 -7.80 -6.15 17.32
N ALA A 19 -7.80 -6.56 18.58
CA ALA A 19 -7.60 -7.96 18.96
C ALA A 19 -8.67 -8.87 18.34
N THR A 20 -9.92 -8.46 18.39
CA THR A 20 -11.04 -9.20 17.78
C THR A 20 -10.89 -9.26 16.26
N PHE A 21 -10.52 -8.15 15.62
CA PHE A 21 -10.26 -8.12 14.18
C PHE A 21 -9.14 -9.09 13.78
N HIS A 22 -8.02 -9.08 14.49
CA HIS A 22 -6.89 -9.96 14.22
C HIS A 22 -7.20 -11.44 14.42
N GLN A 23 -8.09 -11.77 15.34
CA GLN A 23 -8.58 -13.14 15.52
C GLN A 23 -9.48 -13.61 14.37
N SER A 24 -10.34 -12.73 13.85
CA SER A 24 -11.28 -13.04 12.76
C SER A 24 -10.64 -12.98 11.37
N ALA A 25 -9.60 -12.18 11.19
CA ALA A 25 -8.90 -11.96 9.92
C ALA A 25 -7.37 -11.93 10.12
N PRO A 26 -6.75 -13.06 10.49
CA PRO A 26 -5.32 -13.11 10.84
C PRO A 26 -4.40 -12.84 9.65
N ASP A 27 -4.89 -12.98 8.42
CA ASP A 27 -4.18 -12.73 7.17
C ASP A 27 -4.31 -11.26 6.68
N GLU A 28 -5.14 -10.45 7.33
CA GLU A 28 -5.29 -9.03 7.02
C GLU A 28 -4.40 -8.16 7.91
N PRO A 29 -3.85 -7.04 7.37
CA PRO A 29 -2.95 -6.17 8.14
C PRO A 29 -3.66 -5.40 9.25
N GLY A 30 -4.95 -5.18 9.13
CA GLY A 30 -5.77 -4.45 10.09
C GLY A 30 -6.82 -3.58 9.41
N PRO A 31 -7.75 -3.01 10.17
CA PRO A 31 -8.75 -2.08 9.63
C PRO A 31 -8.13 -0.70 9.35
N ASP A 32 -8.76 0.07 8.47
CA ASP A 32 -8.51 1.50 8.37
C ASP A 32 -9.09 2.27 9.57
N SER A 33 -8.73 3.55 9.70
CA SER A 33 -9.17 4.40 10.81
C SER A 33 -10.69 4.52 10.90
N ALA A 34 -11.38 4.64 9.78
CA ALA A 34 -12.85 4.78 9.76
C ALA A 34 -13.55 3.50 10.21
N ARG A 35 -13.06 2.36 9.74
CA ARG A 35 -13.58 1.04 10.16
C ARG A 35 -13.33 0.78 11.64
N LEU A 36 -12.10 1.05 12.10
CA LEU A 36 -11.73 0.86 13.51
C LEU A 36 -12.58 1.74 14.44
N ARG A 37 -12.83 2.98 14.04
CA ARG A 37 -13.71 3.88 14.81
C ARG A 37 -15.12 3.31 14.94
N ARG A 38 -15.70 2.82 13.84
CA ARG A 38 -17.05 2.19 13.89
C ARG A 38 -17.10 0.98 14.80
N MET A 39 -16.01 0.23 14.89
CA MET A 39 -15.91 -0.95 15.76
C MET A 39 -15.73 -0.60 17.24
N ALA A 40 -14.89 0.38 17.54
CA ALA A 40 -14.43 0.69 18.88
C ALA A 40 -15.21 1.86 19.53
N MET A 41 -15.46 2.91 18.76
CA MET A 41 -16.06 4.17 19.26
C MET A 41 -17.05 4.73 18.22
N PRO A 42 -18.16 4.04 17.97
CA PRO A 42 -19.14 4.45 16.93
C PRO A 42 -19.82 5.78 17.26
N VAL A 43 -19.82 6.18 18.53
CA VAL A 43 -20.45 7.41 19.05
C VAL A 43 -19.39 8.25 19.73
N GLY A 44 -19.44 9.57 19.50
CA GLY A 44 -18.54 10.52 20.11
C GLY A 44 -17.95 11.52 19.12
N PRO A 45 -17.36 12.64 19.64
CA PRO A 45 -16.74 13.65 18.79
C PRO A 45 -15.52 13.13 18.03
N ASP A 46 -15.30 13.65 16.82
CA ASP A 46 -14.11 13.32 16.01
C ASP A 46 -12.80 13.66 16.73
N ALA A 47 -12.80 14.76 17.47
CA ALA A 47 -11.63 15.18 18.25
C ALA A 47 -11.22 14.16 19.32
N LEU A 48 -12.19 13.51 19.96
CA LEU A 48 -11.92 12.45 20.94
C LEU A 48 -11.32 11.22 20.28
N TRP A 49 -11.88 10.80 19.15
CA TRP A 49 -11.34 9.68 18.37
C TRP A 49 -9.88 9.92 17.97
N THR A 50 -9.62 11.10 17.40
CA THR A 50 -8.26 11.48 16.97
C THR A 50 -7.30 11.50 18.16
N ALA A 51 -7.69 12.09 19.28
CA ALA A 51 -6.86 12.17 20.49
C ALA A 51 -6.53 10.76 21.06
N VAL A 52 -7.51 9.87 21.12
CA VAL A 52 -7.32 8.48 21.57
C VAL A 52 -6.37 7.73 20.65
N LEU A 53 -6.57 7.82 19.33
CA LEU A 53 -5.75 7.12 18.37
C LEU A 53 -4.30 7.64 18.37
N ASP A 54 -4.11 8.96 18.40
CA ASP A 54 -2.79 9.59 18.46
C ASP A 54 -2.05 9.19 19.74
N GLN A 55 -2.75 9.13 20.87
CA GLN A 55 -2.16 8.72 22.14
C GLN A 55 -1.71 7.26 22.07
N LEU A 56 -2.55 6.35 21.57
CA LEU A 56 -2.21 4.94 21.43
C LEU A 56 -1.01 4.71 20.50
N GLN A 57 -0.89 5.50 19.44
CA GLN A 57 0.26 5.43 18.53
C GLN A 57 1.53 5.97 19.19
N ARG A 58 1.47 7.07 19.93
CA ARG A 58 2.61 7.63 20.70
C ARG A 58 3.11 6.66 21.78
N ASP A 59 2.18 5.97 22.42
CA ASP A 59 2.49 5.01 23.49
C ASP A 59 2.98 3.64 22.92
N GLY A 60 3.00 3.49 21.60
CA GLY A 60 3.37 2.24 20.95
C GLY A 60 2.37 1.10 21.15
N ARG A 61 1.14 1.39 21.55
CA ARG A 61 0.06 0.42 21.79
C ARG A 61 -0.71 0.07 20.51
N VAL A 62 -0.68 0.96 19.52
CA VAL A 62 -1.21 0.76 18.16
C VAL A 62 -0.13 1.17 17.17
N ALA A 63 0.09 0.34 16.18
CA ALA A 63 0.99 0.61 15.06
C ALA A 63 0.21 0.87 13.77
N ARG A 64 0.86 1.51 12.81
CA ARG A 64 0.28 1.82 11.49
C ARG A 64 1.17 1.31 10.37
N ASN A 65 0.54 0.68 9.38
CA ASN A 65 1.19 0.32 8.12
C ASN A 65 0.33 0.86 6.96
N GLY A 66 0.75 1.98 6.39
CA GLY A 66 -0.07 2.70 5.42
C GLY A 66 -1.41 3.13 6.02
N PRO A 67 -2.55 2.79 5.39
CA PRO A 67 -3.89 3.09 5.93
C PRO A 67 -4.31 2.15 7.07
N TRP A 68 -3.58 1.05 7.29
CA TRP A 68 -3.96 -0.03 8.19
C TRP A 68 -3.42 0.17 9.61
N LEU A 69 -4.30 -0.04 10.59
CA LEU A 69 -3.99 0.03 12.00
C LEU A 69 -3.97 -1.39 12.60
N HIS A 70 -2.99 -1.67 13.45
CA HIS A 70 -2.84 -2.99 14.05
C HIS A 70 -2.19 -2.93 15.42
N LEU A 71 -2.35 -4.01 16.19
CA LEU A 71 -1.57 -4.20 17.42
C LEU A 71 -0.10 -4.46 17.05
N PRO A 72 0.87 -3.99 17.87
CA PRO A 72 2.30 -4.12 17.55
C PRO A 72 2.78 -5.55 17.31
N ALA A 73 2.19 -6.50 18.04
CA ALA A 73 2.54 -7.93 17.90
C ALA A 73 1.88 -8.63 16.71
N HIS A 74 0.93 -7.97 16.03
CA HIS A 74 0.26 -8.59 14.89
C HIS A 74 1.11 -8.50 13.64
N THR A 75 1.34 -9.66 13.03
CA THR A 75 1.86 -9.79 11.66
C THR A 75 0.82 -10.51 10.83
N SER A 76 0.49 -9.95 9.65
CA SER A 76 -0.42 -10.62 8.71
C SER A 76 0.19 -11.95 8.29
N THR A 77 -0.55 -13.04 8.49
CA THR A 77 -0.13 -14.38 8.10
C THR A 77 -0.93 -14.86 6.91
N LEU A 78 -0.24 -15.48 5.97
CA LEU A 78 -0.87 -16.24 4.89
C LEU A 78 -0.96 -17.71 5.30
N ALA A 79 -1.99 -18.41 4.84
CA ALA A 79 -2.03 -19.85 4.94
C ALA A 79 -0.82 -20.47 4.22
N ASP A 80 -0.36 -21.65 4.66
CA ASP A 80 0.86 -22.27 4.12
C ASP A 80 0.84 -22.42 2.59
N ALA A 81 -0.29 -22.84 2.03
CA ALA A 81 -0.45 -22.96 0.58
C ALA A 81 -0.36 -21.59 -0.14
N GLU A 82 -0.90 -20.54 0.46
CA GLU A 82 -0.82 -19.18 -0.08
C GLU A 82 0.60 -18.63 0.05
N SER A 83 1.29 -18.90 1.16
CA SER A 83 2.71 -18.53 1.33
C SER A 83 3.61 -19.22 0.30
N ALA A 84 3.37 -20.49 0.01
CA ALA A 84 4.09 -21.23 -1.00
C ALA A 84 3.86 -20.66 -2.40
N LEU A 85 2.61 -20.33 -2.74
CA LEU A 85 2.27 -19.69 -4.02
C LEU A 85 2.87 -18.28 -4.12
N ALA A 86 2.80 -17.48 -3.07
CA ALA A 86 3.43 -16.15 -3.01
C ALA A 86 4.94 -16.22 -3.26
N ALA A 87 5.63 -17.21 -2.66
CA ALA A 87 7.06 -17.44 -2.85
C ALA A 87 7.42 -17.78 -4.31
N ARG A 88 6.48 -18.29 -5.10
CA ARG A 88 6.66 -18.53 -6.55
C ARG A 88 6.28 -17.32 -7.40
N LEU A 89 5.26 -16.55 -7.01
CA LEU A 89 4.76 -15.40 -7.80
C LEU A 89 5.63 -14.16 -7.65
N LEU A 90 6.07 -13.81 -6.44
CA LEU A 90 6.83 -12.59 -6.19
C LEU A 90 8.13 -12.50 -7.00
N PRO A 91 8.95 -13.58 -7.12
CA PRO A 91 10.13 -13.54 -7.98
C PRO A 91 9.81 -13.32 -9.46
N LEU A 92 8.69 -13.86 -9.96
CA LEU A 92 8.27 -13.68 -11.35
C LEU A 92 7.89 -12.21 -11.63
N LEU A 93 7.22 -11.56 -10.70
CA LEU A 93 6.93 -10.13 -10.79
C LEU A 93 8.20 -9.28 -10.74
N ALA A 94 9.13 -9.58 -9.84
CA ALA A 94 10.39 -8.88 -9.73
C ALA A 94 11.26 -9.05 -10.99
N GLN A 95 11.35 -10.26 -11.55
CA GLN A 95 12.08 -10.56 -12.79
C GLN A 95 11.48 -9.88 -14.01
N GLY A 96 10.17 -9.66 -14.02
CA GLY A 96 9.48 -8.91 -15.07
C GLY A 96 9.82 -7.43 -15.10
N ALA A 97 10.47 -6.92 -14.06
CA ALA A 97 10.89 -5.54 -13.91
C ALA A 97 9.75 -4.56 -14.19
N PHE A 98 9.86 -3.74 -15.23
CA PHE A 98 8.84 -2.74 -15.58
C PHE A 98 7.72 -3.28 -16.47
N ASP A 99 7.80 -4.53 -16.88
CA ASP A 99 6.79 -5.22 -17.70
C ASP A 99 6.50 -6.62 -17.14
N PRO A 100 5.90 -6.71 -15.94
CA PRO A 100 5.61 -7.98 -15.30
C PRO A 100 4.50 -8.76 -16.03
N PRO A 101 4.45 -10.09 -15.84
CA PRO A 101 3.38 -10.90 -16.40
C PRO A 101 2.00 -10.53 -15.80
N TRP A 102 0.97 -10.67 -16.61
CA TRP A 102 -0.43 -10.51 -16.20
C TRP A 102 -0.88 -11.67 -15.31
N VAL A 103 -1.96 -11.48 -14.56
CA VAL A 103 -2.56 -12.53 -13.72
C VAL A 103 -2.80 -13.81 -14.50
N ARG A 104 -3.34 -13.74 -15.71
CA ARG A 104 -3.58 -14.92 -16.55
C ARG A 104 -2.30 -15.68 -16.91
N ASP A 105 -1.20 -14.97 -17.15
CA ASP A 105 0.09 -15.55 -17.49
C ASP A 105 0.74 -16.20 -16.27
N LEU A 106 0.63 -15.57 -15.10
CA LEU A 106 1.04 -16.14 -13.83
C LEU A 106 0.26 -17.43 -13.51
N ALA A 107 -1.05 -17.38 -13.66
CA ALA A 107 -1.93 -18.52 -13.41
C ALA A 107 -1.57 -19.70 -14.31
N ARG A 108 -1.39 -19.44 -15.60
CA ARG A 108 -0.97 -20.46 -16.56
C ARG A 108 0.40 -21.06 -16.24
N THR A 109 1.37 -20.21 -15.91
CA THR A 109 2.75 -20.65 -15.61
C THR A 109 2.80 -21.47 -14.33
N GLN A 110 1.95 -21.19 -13.36
CA GLN A 110 1.91 -21.88 -12.07
C GLN A 110 0.87 -23.01 -12.00
N ASP A 111 0.15 -23.25 -13.08
CA ASP A 111 -0.96 -24.22 -13.12
C ASP A 111 -1.98 -23.98 -12.00
N GLU A 112 -2.40 -22.73 -11.85
CA GLU A 112 -3.35 -22.29 -10.84
C GLU A 112 -4.54 -21.57 -11.49
N PRO A 113 -5.74 -21.61 -10.88
CA PRO A 113 -6.87 -20.79 -11.33
C PRO A 113 -6.55 -19.31 -11.25
N GLU A 114 -6.94 -18.53 -12.25
CA GLU A 114 -6.73 -17.08 -12.27
C GLU A 114 -7.29 -16.38 -11.02
N GLU A 115 -8.47 -16.81 -10.57
CA GLU A 115 -9.12 -16.22 -9.40
C GLU A 115 -8.32 -16.44 -8.11
N ARG A 116 -7.69 -17.60 -7.97
CA ARG A 116 -6.81 -17.88 -6.83
C ARG A 116 -5.57 -16.98 -6.83
N VAL A 117 -4.94 -16.81 -7.99
CA VAL A 117 -3.81 -15.90 -8.16
C VAL A 117 -4.23 -14.46 -7.87
N ARG A 118 -5.37 -14.04 -8.40
CA ARG A 118 -5.92 -12.69 -8.18
C ARG A 118 -6.20 -12.42 -6.70
N GLN A 119 -6.84 -13.35 -6.01
CA GLN A 119 -7.12 -13.22 -4.57
C GLN A 119 -5.84 -13.12 -3.75
N LEU A 120 -4.84 -13.94 -4.04
CA LEU A 120 -3.55 -13.87 -3.35
C LEU A 120 -2.84 -12.54 -3.61
N LEU A 121 -2.80 -12.06 -4.86
CA LEU A 121 -2.19 -10.78 -5.20
C LEU A 121 -2.90 -9.61 -4.51
N ARG A 122 -4.23 -9.66 -4.32
CA ARG A 122 -4.96 -8.69 -3.53
C ARG A 122 -4.55 -8.70 -2.05
N LYS A 123 -4.29 -9.88 -1.46
CA LYS A 123 -3.74 -9.98 -0.11
C LYS A 123 -2.34 -9.38 -0.01
N LEU A 124 -1.48 -9.67 -0.98
CA LEU A 124 -0.13 -9.11 -1.07
C LEU A 124 -0.15 -7.59 -1.29
N LEU A 125 -1.13 -7.09 -2.06
CA LEU A 125 -1.38 -5.65 -2.22
C LEU A 125 -1.69 -4.98 -0.88
N ARG A 126 -2.58 -5.55 -0.08
CA ARG A 126 -2.91 -5.05 1.26
C ARG A 126 -1.71 -5.07 2.21
N ARG A 127 -0.82 -6.04 2.05
CA ARG A 127 0.43 -6.14 2.82
C ARG A 127 1.52 -5.17 2.36
N GLY A 128 1.37 -4.56 1.19
CA GLY A 128 2.36 -3.66 0.61
C GLY A 128 3.49 -4.36 -0.14
N ASP A 129 3.38 -5.67 -0.41
CA ASP A 129 4.40 -6.43 -1.16
C ASP A 129 4.34 -6.15 -2.66
N VAL A 130 3.17 -5.78 -3.17
CA VAL A 130 2.93 -5.46 -4.57
C VAL A 130 2.07 -4.20 -4.70
N ALA A 131 2.04 -3.62 -5.90
CA ALA A 131 1.11 -2.55 -6.28
C ALA A 131 0.32 -2.97 -7.51
N GLN A 132 -0.94 -2.56 -7.59
CA GLN A 132 -1.79 -2.80 -8.74
C GLN A 132 -1.83 -1.55 -9.63
N VAL A 133 -1.24 -1.63 -10.80
CA VAL A 133 -1.18 -0.52 -11.76
C VAL A 133 -2.49 -0.40 -12.55
N VAL A 134 -2.97 -1.50 -13.10
CA VAL A 134 -4.29 -1.65 -13.71
C VAL A 134 -4.88 -3.00 -13.33
N LYS A 135 -6.14 -3.25 -13.67
CA LYS A 135 -6.77 -4.55 -13.42
C LYS A 135 -5.90 -5.70 -13.92
N ASP A 136 -5.69 -6.68 -13.05
CA ASP A 136 -4.92 -7.90 -13.33
C ASP A 136 -3.45 -7.69 -13.69
N LEU A 137 -2.89 -6.50 -13.41
CA LEU A 137 -1.49 -6.19 -13.59
C LEU A 137 -0.88 -5.67 -12.30
N PHE A 138 -0.04 -6.49 -11.67
CA PHE A 138 0.63 -6.22 -10.41
C PHE A 138 2.13 -6.09 -10.60
N TYR A 139 2.70 -5.15 -9.88
CA TYR A 139 4.14 -4.86 -9.88
C TYR A 139 4.73 -5.19 -8.51
N ASP A 140 5.94 -5.75 -8.53
CA ASP A 140 6.76 -5.84 -7.31
C ASP A 140 7.00 -4.46 -6.71
N ARG A 141 6.99 -4.36 -5.39
CA ARG A 141 7.16 -3.11 -4.65
C ARG A 141 8.44 -2.36 -5.05
N ASP A 142 9.56 -3.07 -5.18
CA ASP A 142 10.84 -2.43 -5.48
C ASP A 142 10.88 -1.90 -6.92
N GLN A 143 10.20 -2.56 -7.86
CA GLN A 143 10.05 -2.08 -9.23
C GLN A 143 9.20 -0.80 -9.30
N VAL A 144 8.13 -0.71 -8.52
CA VAL A 144 7.33 0.53 -8.40
C VAL A 144 8.16 1.66 -7.82
N ARG A 145 8.98 1.38 -6.81
CA ARG A 145 9.93 2.37 -6.24
C ARG A 145 10.94 2.86 -7.26
N ALA A 146 11.49 1.97 -8.07
CA ALA A 146 12.40 2.33 -9.15
C ALA A 146 11.72 3.22 -10.21
N LEU A 147 10.50 2.87 -10.62
CA LEU A 147 9.69 3.69 -11.54
C LEU A 147 9.37 5.07 -10.95
N ALA A 148 9.06 5.13 -9.68
CA ALA A 148 8.78 6.39 -8.99
C ALA A 148 10.01 7.29 -8.91
N ARG A 149 11.21 6.74 -8.70
CA ARG A 149 12.47 7.50 -8.75
C ARG A 149 12.74 8.06 -10.15
N ILE A 150 12.53 7.25 -11.19
CA ILE A 150 12.65 7.73 -12.58
C ILE A 150 11.69 8.88 -12.83
N ALA A 151 10.43 8.75 -12.39
CA ALA A 151 9.45 9.82 -12.52
C ALA A 151 9.85 11.10 -11.79
N ALA A 152 10.40 10.98 -10.58
CA ALA A 152 10.91 12.11 -9.80
C ALA A 152 12.08 12.82 -10.50
N ASP A 153 13.04 12.05 -11.01
CA ASP A 153 14.21 12.60 -11.73
C ASP A 153 13.78 13.36 -13.00
N LEU A 154 12.82 12.81 -13.75
CA LEU A 154 12.28 13.44 -14.94
C LEU A 154 11.47 14.71 -14.61
N ALA A 155 10.69 14.67 -13.54
CA ALA A 155 9.91 15.84 -13.09
C ALA A 155 10.81 17.03 -12.68
N ALA A 156 12.02 16.76 -12.23
CA ALA A 156 13.02 17.79 -11.87
C ALA A 156 13.72 18.40 -13.08
N GLN A 157 13.59 17.83 -14.27
CA GLN A 157 14.18 18.34 -15.50
C GLN A 157 13.32 19.42 -16.16
N PRO A 158 13.91 20.32 -16.96
CA PRO A 158 13.16 21.41 -17.63
C PRO A 158 12.01 20.92 -18.52
N ALA A 159 12.18 19.78 -19.19
CA ALA A 159 11.14 19.19 -20.03
C ALA A 159 9.94 18.65 -19.22
N GLY A 160 10.15 18.40 -17.93
CA GLY A 160 9.16 17.85 -17.04
C GLY A 160 8.84 16.37 -17.28
N LEU A 161 7.91 15.85 -16.50
CA LEU A 161 7.46 14.47 -16.60
C LEU A 161 6.22 14.39 -17.50
N ASN A 162 6.34 13.69 -18.62
CA ASN A 162 5.23 13.36 -19.51
C ASN A 162 5.39 11.92 -20.04
N ALA A 163 4.37 11.44 -20.74
CA ALA A 163 4.35 10.07 -21.25
C ALA A 163 5.53 9.76 -22.19
N ALA A 164 5.94 10.69 -23.03
CA ALA A 164 7.02 10.47 -24.00
C ALA A 164 8.39 10.33 -23.32
N VAL A 165 8.74 11.26 -22.42
CA VAL A 165 10.02 11.18 -21.68
C VAL A 165 10.05 9.99 -20.73
N PHE A 166 8.93 9.65 -20.12
CA PHE A 166 8.83 8.48 -19.23
C PHE A 166 8.96 7.17 -20.00
N ARG A 167 8.31 7.06 -21.14
CA ARG A 167 8.46 5.93 -22.06
C ARG A 167 9.93 5.74 -22.47
N ASP A 168 10.59 6.81 -22.89
CA ASP A 168 11.97 6.75 -23.37
C ASP A 168 12.94 6.39 -22.24
N ALA A 169 12.74 6.92 -21.03
CA ALA A 169 13.58 6.62 -19.89
C ALA A 169 13.41 5.18 -19.35
N THR A 170 12.22 4.61 -19.49
CA THR A 170 11.91 3.27 -18.98
C THR A 170 12.06 2.15 -20.01
N GLY A 171 12.12 2.50 -21.30
CA GLY A 171 12.12 1.54 -22.40
C GLY A 171 10.77 0.85 -22.64
N LEU A 172 9.72 1.34 -22.03
CA LEU A 172 8.36 0.79 -22.13
C LEU A 172 7.64 1.25 -23.40
N GLY A 173 6.60 0.50 -23.80
CA GLY A 173 5.65 0.99 -24.79
C GLY A 173 4.81 2.15 -24.25
N ARG A 174 4.28 2.98 -25.17
CA ARG A 174 3.47 4.17 -24.82
C ARG A 174 2.30 3.86 -23.89
N LYS A 175 1.55 2.81 -24.19
CA LYS A 175 0.38 2.42 -23.39
C LYS A 175 0.75 2.12 -21.95
N ARG A 176 1.82 1.35 -21.73
CA ARG A 176 2.28 0.99 -20.40
C ARG A 176 2.80 2.22 -19.64
N ALA A 177 3.55 3.10 -20.31
CA ALA A 177 4.03 4.35 -19.72
C ALA A 177 2.85 5.21 -19.21
N ILE A 178 1.80 5.36 -20.02
CA ILE A 178 0.59 6.08 -19.64
C ILE A 178 -0.10 5.42 -18.44
N GLN A 179 -0.25 4.09 -18.44
CA GLN A 179 -0.87 3.35 -17.34
C GLN A 179 -0.13 3.56 -16.01
N ILE A 180 1.18 3.60 -16.03
CA ILE A 180 2.00 3.81 -14.83
C ILE A 180 1.87 5.26 -14.35
N LEU A 181 1.89 6.25 -15.23
CA LEU A 181 1.70 7.66 -14.85
C LEU A 181 0.30 7.92 -14.29
N GLU A 182 -0.73 7.31 -14.86
CA GLU A 182 -2.10 7.39 -14.33
C GLU A 182 -2.20 6.70 -12.96
N PHE A 183 -1.48 5.60 -12.75
CA PHE A 183 -1.37 4.96 -11.44
C PHE A 183 -0.73 5.91 -10.42
N PHE A 184 0.36 6.58 -10.74
CA PHE A 184 1.00 7.55 -9.85
C PHE A 184 0.08 8.72 -9.50
N ASP A 185 -0.71 9.21 -10.46
CA ASP A 185 -1.73 10.24 -10.20
C ASP A 185 -2.81 9.70 -9.23
N ARG A 186 -3.29 8.48 -9.46
CA ARG A 186 -4.36 7.87 -8.67
C ARG A 186 -3.96 7.62 -7.22
N VAL A 187 -2.73 7.19 -6.97
CA VAL A 187 -2.21 6.98 -5.60
C VAL A 187 -1.71 8.25 -4.94
N GLY A 188 -1.77 9.38 -5.63
CA GLY A 188 -1.40 10.68 -5.09
C GLY A 188 0.10 10.96 -5.04
N TYR A 189 0.92 10.21 -5.75
CA TYR A 189 2.35 10.47 -5.89
C TYR A 189 2.62 11.65 -6.81
N THR A 190 1.87 11.72 -7.91
CA THR A 190 1.89 12.81 -8.86
C THR A 190 0.52 13.43 -9.04
N ARG A 191 0.48 14.56 -9.73
CA ARG A 191 -0.74 15.22 -10.19
C ARG A 191 -0.55 15.66 -11.64
N ARG A 192 -1.51 15.32 -12.48
CA ARG A 192 -1.49 15.77 -13.87
C ARG A 192 -1.81 17.27 -13.97
N VAL A 193 -0.97 18.00 -14.72
CA VAL A 193 -1.16 19.40 -15.08
C VAL A 193 -0.99 19.52 -16.58
N ARG A 194 -2.09 19.59 -17.33
CA ARG A 194 -2.11 19.56 -18.80
C ARG A 194 -1.44 18.26 -19.33
N ASP A 195 -0.34 18.38 -20.03
CA ASP A 195 0.39 17.25 -20.63
C ASP A 195 1.56 16.74 -19.75
N THR A 196 1.77 17.37 -18.60
CA THR A 196 2.81 17.00 -17.66
C THR A 196 2.24 16.49 -16.33
N HIS A 197 3.09 15.80 -15.55
CA HIS A 197 2.79 15.35 -14.20
C HIS A 197 3.78 16.02 -13.25
N VAL A 198 3.29 16.52 -12.14
CA VAL A 198 4.13 17.14 -11.10
C VAL A 198 4.08 16.30 -9.83
N LEU A 199 5.20 16.23 -9.12
CA LEU A 199 5.27 15.50 -7.87
C LEU A 199 4.43 16.20 -6.79
N ARG A 200 3.81 15.38 -5.95
CA ARG A 200 3.13 15.83 -4.74
C ARG A 200 4.03 15.54 -3.54
N ALA A 201 4.74 16.57 -3.05
CA ALA A 201 5.75 16.46 -2.01
C ALA A 201 5.25 15.86 -0.68
N GLU A 202 3.96 16.00 -0.38
CA GLU A 202 3.34 15.53 0.87
C GLU A 202 2.55 14.23 0.70
N SER A 203 2.79 13.47 -0.36
CA SER A 203 2.06 12.20 -0.55
C SER A 203 2.57 11.15 0.43
N ALA A 204 1.66 10.34 0.96
CA ALA A 204 2.02 9.16 1.76
C ALA A 204 2.95 8.20 0.99
N TYR A 205 2.83 8.18 -0.32
CA TYR A 205 3.68 7.39 -1.20
C TYR A 205 5.12 7.92 -1.29
N ALA A 206 5.30 9.24 -1.28
CA ALA A 206 6.63 9.86 -1.22
C ALA A 206 7.32 9.60 0.13
N ALA A 207 6.58 9.65 1.24
CA ALA A 207 7.08 9.29 2.56
C ALA A 207 7.54 7.83 2.64
N MET A 208 6.79 6.89 2.06
CA MET A 208 7.18 5.47 2.00
C MET A 208 8.46 5.23 1.19
N GLN A 209 8.81 6.14 0.29
CA GLN A 209 10.05 6.05 -0.50
C GLN A 209 11.27 6.59 0.28
N ALA A 210 11.07 7.62 1.10
CA ALA A 210 12.13 8.19 1.93
C ALA A 210 12.61 7.19 3.01
N ASP A 211 11.70 6.38 3.55
CA ASP A 211 12.01 5.37 4.58
C ASP A 211 12.80 4.16 4.03
N ALA A 212 13.00 4.08 2.73
CA ALA A 212 13.64 2.95 2.06
C ALA A 212 15.09 3.20 1.61
N GLU A 213 15.65 4.38 1.86
CA GLU A 213 17.07 4.62 1.61
C GLU A 213 17.89 3.92 2.69
N PRO A 214 18.87 3.06 2.31
CA PRO A 214 19.77 2.48 3.29
C PRO A 214 20.58 3.63 3.93
N VAL A 215 20.54 3.66 5.26
CA VAL A 215 21.48 4.45 6.04
C VAL A 215 22.88 3.99 5.66
N SER A 216 23.62 4.85 4.97
CA SER A 216 25.03 4.64 4.58
C SER A 216 25.92 4.61 5.82
#